data_ccdb1ce9e577dea0ee3a273f4322ec4f
#
_entry.id   ccdb1ce9e577dea0ee3a273f4322ec4f
#
_cell.length_a   1.000
_cell.length_b   1.000
_cell.length_c   1.000
_cell.angle_alpha   90.00
_cell.angle_beta   90.00
_cell.angle_gamma   90.00
#
_symmetry.space_group_name_H-M   'P 1'
#
loop_
_entity.id
_entity.type
_entity.pdbx_description
1 polymer ?
#
loop_
_entity_poly.entity_id
_entity_poly.type
_entity_poly.pdbx_seq_one_letter_code
_entity_poly.pdbx_strand_id
1 'polypeptide(L)'
;MKHKIALTAGILLMFTVITAGCGQPTTTTTETDFNNVNSASIKSGNGLSLSVSTNSTTYRPGQEVSTTIDIKNMRTETNDIVAGNDWPYDNLEIDQCDMGPWGFAYPYGIAIFQGSYFPSNFAAVTPLALYDYNLLVPCPSPIPAVSYDFQPMSDVATVSGSSTQFPTSTFAINIKLTETGYWSGSAPNVTKRNFEPGVYTIVGGDEWGALVVLHFTVTN
;
A
#
# COMPACT_ATOMS: atom_id res chain seq x y z
N MET A 1 -57.03 -56.20 -34.34
CA MET A 1 -55.83 -56.08 -33.52
C MET A 1 -55.47 -54.62 -33.33
N LYS A 2 -55.71 -54.08 -32.14
CA LYS A 2 -55.51 -52.63 -31.87
C LYS A 2 -54.31 -52.52 -30.95
N HIS A 3 -53.16 -51.95 -31.41
CA HIS A 3 -52.01 -51.63 -30.61
C HIS A 3 -52.20 -50.30 -29.94
N LYS A 4 -52.15 -50.32 -28.59
CA LYS A 4 -52.09 -49.11 -27.77
C LYS A 4 -50.65 -48.72 -27.56
N ILE A 5 -50.26 -47.53 -27.99
CA ILE A 5 -48.96 -46.92 -27.71
C ILE A 5 -49.12 -46.14 -26.41
N ALA A 6 -48.36 -46.54 -25.38
CA ALA A 6 -48.28 -45.79 -24.12
C ALA A 6 -47.17 -44.73 -24.25
N LEU A 7 -47.57 -43.48 -24.06
CA LEU A 7 -46.67 -42.33 -24.06
C LEU A 7 -46.20 -42.11 -22.63
N THR A 8 -44.91 -42.38 -22.34
CA THR A 8 -44.30 -42.13 -21.05
C THR A 8 -43.74 -40.71 -21.03
N ALA A 9 -44.36 -39.85 -20.28
CA ALA A 9 -43.88 -38.49 -20.07
C ALA A 9 -42.70 -38.54 -19.03
N GLY A 10 -41.50 -38.29 -19.52
CA GLY A 10 -40.32 -38.12 -18.66
C GLY A 10 -40.29 -36.72 -18.11
N ILE A 11 -40.44 -36.56 -16.80
CA ILE A 11 -40.24 -35.30 -16.08
C ILE A 11 -38.72 -35.10 -15.92
N LEU A 12 -38.16 -34.13 -16.65
CA LEU A 12 -36.79 -33.69 -16.54
C LEU A 12 -36.66 -32.71 -15.35
N LEU A 13 -36.21 -33.20 -14.20
CA LEU A 13 -35.89 -32.34 -13.05
C LEU A 13 -34.60 -31.60 -13.36
N MET A 14 -34.65 -30.33 -13.69
CA MET A 14 -33.49 -29.46 -13.74
C MET A 14 -33.09 -29.10 -12.31
N PHE A 15 -31.99 -29.69 -11.82
CA PHE A 15 -31.30 -29.21 -10.64
C PHE A 15 -30.51 -27.94 -10.99
N THR A 16 -30.99 -26.79 -10.61
CA THR A 16 -30.19 -25.55 -10.58
C THR A 16 -29.24 -25.61 -9.40
N VAL A 17 -27.97 -25.90 -9.65
CA VAL A 17 -26.92 -25.75 -8.66
C VAL A 17 -26.64 -24.27 -8.50
N ILE A 18 -27.14 -23.69 -7.42
CA ILE A 18 -26.73 -22.33 -6.99
C ILE A 18 -25.36 -22.47 -6.35
N THR A 19 -24.30 -22.22 -7.11
CA THR A 19 -22.97 -22.01 -6.57
C THR A 19 -22.98 -20.66 -5.86
N ALA A 20 -23.10 -20.66 -4.53
CA ALA A 20 -22.79 -19.50 -3.71
C ALA A 20 -21.28 -19.25 -3.85
N GLY A 21 -20.91 -18.44 -4.82
CA GLY A 21 -19.57 -17.90 -4.94
C GLY A 21 -19.34 -16.99 -3.73
N CYS A 22 -18.39 -17.35 -2.86
CA CYS A 22 -17.78 -16.40 -1.96
C CYS A 22 -17.21 -15.27 -2.83
N GLY A 23 -17.96 -14.18 -2.93
CA GLY A 23 -17.49 -12.97 -3.59
C GLY A 23 -16.34 -12.40 -2.77
N GLN A 24 -15.12 -12.59 -3.25
CA GLN A 24 -14.04 -11.68 -2.87
C GLN A 24 -14.53 -10.25 -3.18
N PRO A 25 -14.32 -9.29 -2.26
CA PRO A 25 -14.62 -7.90 -2.56
C PRO A 25 -13.73 -7.49 -3.74
N THR A 26 -14.32 -7.42 -4.92
CA THR A 26 -13.72 -6.80 -6.09
C THR A 26 -13.61 -5.32 -5.77
N THR A 27 -12.43 -4.90 -5.31
CA THR A 27 -12.08 -3.49 -5.24
C THR A 27 -12.02 -3.00 -6.68
N THR A 28 -13.10 -2.41 -7.16
CA THR A 28 -13.10 -1.74 -8.45
C THR A 28 -12.26 -0.49 -8.29
N THR A 29 -10.96 -0.62 -8.55
CA THR A 29 -10.08 0.53 -8.72
C THR A 29 -10.52 1.18 -10.02
N THR A 30 -11.28 2.27 -9.94
CA THR A 30 -11.54 3.12 -11.09
C THR A 30 -10.16 3.67 -11.49
N GLU A 31 -9.66 3.23 -12.63
CA GLU A 31 -8.42 3.71 -13.25
C GLU A 31 -8.66 5.17 -13.67
N THR A 32 -8.57 6.06 -12.68
CA THR A 32 -8.64 7.50 -12.91
C THR A 32 -7.29 7.91 -13.49
N ASP A 33 -7.31 8.72 -14.53
CA ASP A 33 -6.13 9.29 -15.17
C ASP A 33 -5.38 10.21 -14.18
N PHE A 34 -4.45 9.62 -13.40
CA PHE A 34 -3.70 10.28 -12.33
C PHE A 34 -2.59 11.21 -12.85
N ASN A 35 -2.53 11.46 -14.14
CA ASN A 35 -1.39 12.13 -14.79
C ASN A 35 -1.14 13.58 -14.34
N ASN A 36 -1.99 14.20 -13.52
CA ASN A 36 -1.80 15.59 -13.09
C ASN A 36 -2.32 15.86 -11.67
N VAL A 37 -2.49 14.85 -10.83
CA VAL A 37 -2.89 15.06 -9.45
C VAL A 37 -1.70 14.86 -8.52
N ASN A 38 -1.55 15.75 -7.56
CA ASN A 38 -0.51 15.68 -6.54
C ASN A 38 -0.97 15.02 -5.24
N SER A 39 -2.21 14.54 -5.19
CA SER A 39 -2.72 13.76 -4.06
C SER A 39 -3.85 12.83 -4.47
N ALA A 40 -3.90 11.65 -3.85
CA ALA A 40 -5.01 10.72 -3.97
C ALA A 40 -5.23 9.99 -2.65
N SER A 41 -6.44 9.46 -2.47
CA SER A 41 -6.77 8.64 -1.30
C SER A 41 -7.70 7.49 -1.69
N ILE A 42 -7.59 6.40 -0.94
CA ILE A 42 -8.47 5.24 -1.07
C ILE A 42 -8.99 4.82 0.30
N LYS A 43 -10.24 4.38 0.35
CA LYS A 43 -10.83 3.78 1.57
C LYS A 43 -10.59 2.29 1.54
N SER A 44 -10.07 1.75 2.63
CA SER A 44 -9.94 0.31 2.84
C SER A 44 -11.20 -0.29 3.45
N GLY A 45 -11.38 -1.60 3.29
CA GLY A 45 -12.52 -2.34 3.83
C GLY A 45 -12.58 -2.39 5.36
N ASN A 46 -11.47 -2.08 6.03
CA ASN A 46 -11.37 -2.05 7.50
C ASN A 46 -11.80 -0.72 8.13
N GLY A 47 -12.28 0.24 7.34
CA GLY A 47 -12.71 1.57 7.80
C GLY A 47 -11.61 2.61 7.88
N LEU A 48 -10.41 2.29 7.42
CA LEU A 48 -9.32 3.24 7.24
C LEU A 48 -9.37 3.89 5.86
N SER A 49 -8.62 4.96 5.70
CA SER A 49 -8.33 5.63 4.44
C SER A 49 -6.82 5.83 4.35
N LEU A 50 -6.22 5.35 3.27
CA LEU A 50 -4.85 5.64 2.91
C LEU A 50 -4.82 6.84 1.98
N SER A 51 -3.99 7.84 2.29
CA SER A 51 -3.76 9.02 1.45
C SER A 51 -2.28 9.13 1.10
N VAL A 52 -1.99 9.47 -0.15
CA VAL A 52 -0.64 9.81 -0.59
C VAL A 52 -0.69 11.17 -1.28
N SER A 53 0.27 12.03 -0.97
CA SER A 53 0.38 13.34 -1.60
C SER A 53 1.85 13.70 -1.86
N THR A 54 2.08 14.56 -2.86
CA THR A 54 3.38 15.11 -3.17
C THR A 54 3.28 16.63 -3.32
N ASN A 55 4.39 17.34 -3.05
CA ASN A 55 4.41 18.81 -3.09
C ASN A 55 4.27 19.40 -4.51
N SER A 56 4.49 18.60 -5.56
CA SER A 56 4.32 19.00 -6.96
C SER A 56 4.12 17.76 -7.84
N THR A 57 3.63 17.96 -9.06
CA THR A 57 3.61 16.93 -10.12
C THR A 57 4.76 17.11 -11.13
N THR A 58 5.53 18.21 -11.02
CA THR A 58 6.66 18.50 -11.92
C THR A 58 7.84 19.05 -11.13
N TYR A 59 9.03 18.52 -11.41
CA TYR A 59 10.28 18.88 -10.73
C TYR A 59 11.39 19.11 -11.75
N ARG A 60 12.52 19.67 -11.28
CA ARG A 60 13.79 19.72 -11.99
C ARG A 60 14.78 18.74 -11.36
N PRO A 61 15.82 18.28 -12.09
CA PRO A 61 16.87 17.46 -11.51
C PRO A 61 17.47 18.09 -10.24
N GLY A 62 17.56 17.33 -9.17
CA GLY A 62 18.05 17.79 -7.87
C GLY A 62 17.05 18.60 -7.03
N GLN A 63 15.86 18.86 -7.53
CA GLN A 63 14.79 19.44 -6.73
C GLN A 63 14.21 18.40 -5.78
N GLU A 64 13.81 18.85 -4.59
CA GLU A 64 13.24 18.03 -3.55
C GLU A 64 11.82 17.57 -3.91
N VAL A 65 11.61 16.26 -3.96
CA VAL A 65 10.32 15.59 -4.05
C VAL A 65 9.90 15.22 -2.64
N SER A 66 8.87 15.89 -2.13
CA SER A 66 8.34 15.63 -0.79
C SER A 66 7.03 14.87 -0.90
N THR A 67 7.00 13.65 -0.41
CA THR A 67 5.84 12.76 -0.41
C THR A 67 5.35 12.58 1.01
N THR A 68 4.05 12.70 1.22
CA THR A 68 3.41 12.39 2.50
C THR A 68 2.47 11.21 2.31
N ILE A 69 2.56 10.24 3.21
CA ILE A 69 1.61 9.15 3.34
C ILE A 69 0.91 9.28 4.69
N ASP A 70 -0.38 9.01 4.73
CA ASP A 70 -1.24 9.18 5.91
C ASP A 70 -2.31 8.10 5.95
N ILE A 71 -2.50 7.48 7.13
CA ILE A 71 -3.58 6.54 7.39
C ILE A 71 -4.52 7.13 8.41
N LYS A 72 -5.80 7.23 8.03
CA LYS A 72 -6.84 7.86 8.85
C LYS A 72 -8.02 6.93 9.10
N ASN A 73 -8.48 6.87 10.34
CA ASN A 73 -9.75 6.25 10.68
C ASN A 73 -10.92 7.11 10.16
N MET A 74 -11.77 6.51 9.34
CA MET A 74 -12.96 7.16 8.76
C MET A 74 -14.24 6.86 9.53
N ARG A 75 -14.15 6.10 10.65
CA ARG A 75 -15.26 5.80 11.54
C ARG A 75 -15.41 6.88 12.60
N THR A 76 -16.62 7.05 13.11
CA THR A 76 -16.95 7.95 14.23
C THR A 76 -16.63 7.34 15.59
N GLU A 77 -16.11 6.13 15.63
CA GLU A 77 -15.71 5.35 16.79
C GLU A 77 -14.25 4.96 16.69
N THR A 78 -13.65 4.59 17.80
CA THR A 78 -12.30 4.00 17.83
C THR A 78 -12.26 2.75 16.95
N ASN A 79 -11.18 2.58 16.21
CA ASN A 79 -11.00 1.46 15.31
C ASN A 79 -9.72 0.71 15.70
N ASP A 80 -9.90 -0.46 16.33
CA ASP A 80 -8.82 -1.34 16.75
C ASP A 80 -8.46 -2.30 15.61
N ILE A 81 -7.21 -2.22 15.12
CA ILE A 81 -6.73 -3.00 13.99
C ILE A 81 -5.34 -3.54 14.30
N VAL A 82 -5.17 -4.82 14.00
CA VAL A 82 -3.87 -5.49 14.15
C VAL A 82 -3.10 -5.45 12.83
N ALA A 83 -1.84 -5.05 12.92
CA ALA A 83 -0.84 -5.22 11.88
C ALA A 83 -0.03 -6.50 12.18
N GLY A 84 -0.12 -7.49 11.31
CA GLY A 84 0.52 -8.80 11.48
C GLY A 84 1.80 -8.96 10.67
N ASN A 85 2.18 -7.94 9.92
CA ASN A 85 3.26 -7.98 8.94
C ASN A 85 3.00 -8.95 7.76
N ASP A 86 1.75 -9.04 7.35
CA ASP A 86 1.30 -9.84 6.20
C ASP A 86 1.08 -8.91 4.99
N TRP A 87 2.19 -8.42 4.44
CA TRP A 87 2.18 -7.42 3.40
C TRP A 87 1.75 -7.99 2.05
N PRO A 88 0.77 -7.37 1.36
CA PRO A 88 0.35 -7.79 0.03
C PRO A 88 1.33 -7.36 -1.08
N TYR A 89 2.28 -6.46 -0.78
CA TYR A 89 3.21 -5.87 -1.73
C TYR A 89 4.64 -5.86 -1.18
N ASP A 90 5.48 -6.76 -1.68
CA ASP A 90 6.87 -6.93 -1.21
C ASP A 90 7.83 -5.84 -1.69
N ASN A 91 7.43 -5.05 -2.69
CA ASN A 91 8.27 -4.05 -3.32
C ASN A 91 7.99 -2.60 -2.91
N LEU A 92 7.29 -2.39 -1.81
CA LEU A 92 7.20 -1.07 -1.19
C LEU A 92 8.47 -0.82 -0.38
N GLU A 93 9.26 0.15 -0.82
CA GLU A 93 10.65 0.37 -0.39
C GLU A 93 10.81 0.94 1.01
N ILE A 94 9.91 1.75 1.47
CA ILE A 94 9.90 2.16 2.88
C ILE A 94 9.13 1.14 3.69
N ASP A 95 9.71 0.68 4.32
CA ASP A 95 10.25 -0.40 5.00
C ASP A 95 9.31 -0.87 6.06
N GLN A 96 8.72 -1.98 5.72
CA GLN A 96 8.08 -2.88 6.65
C GLN A 96 8.92 -3.12 7.92
N CYS A 97 10.19 -2.76 7.86
CA CYS A 97 11.17 -2.99 8.91
C CYS A 97 11.72 -1.72 9.54
N ASP A 98 11.35 -0.55 9.04
CA ASP A 98 11.70 0.69 9.72
C ASP A 98 10.89 0.77 11.02
N MET A 99 11.52 0.29 12.08
CA MET A 99 10.94 0.28 13.41
C MET A 99 10.78 1.69 14.00
N GLY A 100 10.99 2.73 13.20
CA GLY A 100 10.83 4.10 13.62
C GLY A 100 11.36 4.41 15.03
N PRO A 101 11.21 5.62 15.53
CA PRO A 101 11.68 5.99 16.87
C PRO A 101 10.95 5.27 18.01
N TRP A 102 9.85 4.59 17.72
CA TRP A 102 9.00 3.93 18.71
C TRP A 102 9.23 2.42 18.82
N GLY A 103 10.06 1.85 17.94
CA GLY A 103 10.34 0.41 17.93
C GLY A 103 9.22 -0.46 17.33
N PHE A 104 8.30 0.14 16.58
CA PHE A 104 7.22 -0.55 15.85
C PHE A 104 7.44 -0.43 14.35
N ALA A 105 7.12 -1.48 13.59
CA ALA A 105 7.00 -1.38 12.14
C ALA A 105 5.83 -0.46 11.78
N TYR A 106 6.03 0.39 10.78
CA TYR A 106 4.93 1.19 10.26
C TYR A 106 3.96 0.31 9.45
N PRO A 107 2.64 0.58 9.53
CA PRO A 107 1.64 -0.19 8.78
C PRO A 107 1.50 0.29 7.33
N TYR A 108 2.46 1.01 6.81
CA TYR A 108 2.49 1.54 5.45
C TYR A 108 3.88 1.43 4.85
N GLY A 109 3.92 1.34 3.52
CA GLY A 109 5.13 1.39 2.73
C GLY A 109 4.99 2.38 1.58
N ILE A 110 6.12 2.85 1.06
CA ILE A 110 6.20 3.72 -0.10
C ILE A 110 7.32 3.27 -1.01
N ALA A 111 7.12 3.40 -2.33
CA ALA A 111 8.15 3.17 -3.31
C ALA A 111 8.08 4.22 -4.42
N ILE A 112 9.23 4.51 -5.04
CA ILE A 112 9.32 5.34 -6.24
C ILE A 112 9.92 4.48 -7.35
N PHE A 113 9.27 4.50 -8.51
CA PHE A 113 9.71 3.76 -9.70
C PHE A 113 10.02 4.73 -10.83
N GLN A 114 11.05 4.45 -11.60
CA GLN A 114 11.30 5.18 -12.84
C GLN A 114 10.41 4.61 -13.95
N GLY A 115 9.55 5.45 -14.51
CA GLY A 115 8.54 5.08 -15.50
C GLY A 115 7.12 5.34 -15.03
N SER A 116 6.14 5.03 -15.90
CA SER A 116 4.70 5.13 -15.60
C SER A 116 4.14 3.75 -15.34
N TYR A 117 3.69 3.50 -14.12
CA TYR A 117 3.11 2.22 -13.69
C TYR A 117 1.75 2.46 -13.07
N PHE A 118 0.93 1.40 -13.06
CA PHE A 118 -0.43 1.37 -12.51
C PHE A 118 -0.54 0.30 -11.42
N PRO A 119 -1.59 0.28 -10.62
CA PRO A 119 -1.79 -0.74 -9.58
C PRO A 119 -1.68 -2.18 -10.09
N SER A 120 -1.99 -2.40 -11.38
CA SER A 120 -1.96 -3.74 -11.98
C SER A 120 -0.59 -4.24 -12.39
N ASN A 121 0.44 -3.39 -12.48
CA ASN A 121 1.72 -3.79 -13.07
C ASN A 121 2.99 -3.35 -12.31
N PHE A 122 2.88 -2.53 -11.25
CA PHE A 122 4.08 -2.08 -10.52
C PHE A 122 4.76 -3.19 -9.71
N ALA A 123 3.99 -4.19 -9.24
CA ALA A 123 4.50 -5.24 -8.36
C ALA A 123 5.64 -6.09 -8.94
N ALA A 124 5.76 -6.13 -10.27
CA ALA A 124 6.85 -6.84 -10.96
C ALA A 124 8.10 -5.97 -11.22
N VAL A 125 8.09 -4.71 -10.76
CA VAL A 125 9.14 -3.74 -11.03
C VAL A 125 9.97 -3.49 -9.77
N THR A 126 11.28 -3.38 -9.93
CA THR A 126 12.17 -3.02 -8.82
C THR A 126 12.06 -1.52 -8.54
N PRO A 127 11.79 -1.10 -7.30
CA PRO A 127 11.76 0.30 -6.93
C PRO A 127 13.15 0.92 -6.97
N LEU A 128 13.18 2.25 -7.02
CA LEU A 128 14.40 3.02 -6.82
C LEU A 128 14.78 2.99 -5.34
N ALA A 129 16.05 2.75 -5.02
CA ALA A 129 16.54 2.75 -3.66
C ALA A 129 16.50 4.16 -3.06
N LEU A 130 15.67 4.38 -2.04
CA LEU A 130 15.48 5.68 -1.41
C LEU A 130 16.45 5.92 -0.25
N TYR A 131 17.20 4.90 0.18
CA TYR A 131 18.20 4.98 1.23
C TYR A 131 19.48 4.23 0.87
N ASP A 132 20.56 4.55 1.59
CA ASP A 132 21.86 3.90 1.42
C ASP A 132 21.82 2.47 1.96
N TYR A 133 21.89 1.48 1.11
CA TYR A 133 21.96 0.06 1.49
C TYR A 133 23.10 -0.29 2.44
N ASN A 134 24.17 0.51 2.49
CA ASN A 134 25.25 0.31 3.45
C ASN A 134 24.84 0.63 4.89
N LEU A 135 23.74 1.35 5.08
CA LEU A 135 23.21 1.79 6.38
C LEU A 135 22.00 0.94 6.85
N LEU A 136 21.56 -0.01 6.05
CA LEU A 136 20.40 -0.83 6.39
C LEU A 136 20.67 -1.68 7.62
N VAL A 137 19.77 -1.56 8.58
CA VAL A 137 19.70 -2.47 9.73
C VAL A 137 18.85 -3.68 9.29
N PRO A 138 19.33 -4.91 9.49
CA PRO A 138 18.51 -6.09 9.17
C PRO A 138 17.19 -6.08 9.92
N CYS A 139 16.12 -6.43 9.23
CA CYS A 139 14.81 -6.63 9.88
C CYS A 139 14.92 -7.63 11.04
N PRO A 140 14.34 -7.33 12.20
CA PRO A 140 14.12 -8.36 13.20
C PRO A 140 13.18 -9.43 12.63
N SER A 141 13.48 -10.69 12.86
CA SER A 141 12.61 -11.79 12.42
C SER A 141 12.30 -12.69 13.63
N PRO A 142 11.02 -12.97 13.91
CA PRO A 142 9.82 -12.40 13.28
C PRO A 142 9.53 -10.96 13.74
N ILE A 143 8.90 -10.17 12.86
CA ILE A 143 8.36 -8.86 13.26
C ILE A 143 7.12 -9.12 14.13
N PRO A 144 7.05 -8.55 15.35
CA PRO A 144 5.91 -8.79 16.23
C PRO A 144 4.65 -8.11 15.70
N ALA A 145 3.49 -8.75 15.87
CA ALA A 145 2.20 -8.12 15.61
C ALA A 145 2.01 -6.89 16.50
N VAL A 146 1.38 -5.86 15.95
CA VAL A 146 1.16 -4.55 16.58
C VAL A 146 -0.32 -4.23 16.52
N SER A 147 -0.89 -3.73 17.61
CA SER A 147 -2.27 -3.23 17.66
C SER A 147 -2.29 -1.71 17.53
N TYR A 148 -3.17 -1.21 16.68
CA TYR A 148 -3.40 0.20 16.41
C TYR A 148 -4.82 0.58 16.80
N ASP A 149 -4.98 1.31 17.90
CA ASP A 149 -6.25 1.90 18.35
C ASP A 149 -6.40 3.30 17.75
N PHE A 150 -6.89 3.38 16.51
CA PHE A 150 -7.11 4.66 15.83
C PHE A 150 -8.25 5.44 16.48
N GLN A 151 -8.00 6.70 16.81
CA GLN A 151 -9.00 7.63 17.30
C GLN A 151 -10.08 7.90 16.22
N PRO A 152 -11.32 8.25 16.64
CA PRO A 152 -12.40 8.55 15.70
C PRO A 152 -12.05 9.67 14.72
N MET A 153 -12.29 9.48 13.44
CA MET A 153 -12.07 10.48 12.37
C MET A 153 -10.66 11.09 12.35
N SER A 154 -9.64 10.33 12.76
CA SER A 154 -8.28 10.82 13.00
C SER A 154 -7.22 9.87 12.39
N ASP A 155 -6.04 10.42 12.12
CA ASP A 155 -4.81 9.71 11.82
C ASP A 155 -4.02 9.32 13.09
N VAL A 156 -4.48 9.74 14.26
CA VAL A 156 -3.84 9.42 15.54
C VAL A 156 -4.25 8.03 16.01
N ALA A 157 -3.26 7.21 16.34
CA ALA A 157 -3.48 5.91 16.95
C ALA A 157 -2.67 5.74 18.23
N THR A 158 -3.23 4.99 19.18
CA THR A 158 -2.48 4.40 20.28
C THR A 158 -1.95 3.05 19.83
N VAL A 159 -0.63 2.89 19.85
CA VAL A 159 0.06 1.71 19.33
C VAL A 159 0.60 0.89 20.48
N SER A 160 0.32 -0.40 20.45
CA SER A 160 0.81 -1.36 21.44
C SER A 160 1.32 -2.64 20.76
N GLY A 161 2.50 -3.08 21.15
CA GLY A 161 3.06 -4.35 20.67
C GLY A 161 2.55 -5.53 21.48
N SER A 162 2.65 -6.73 20.90
CA SER A 162 2.32 -8.00 21.58
C SER A 162 3.32 -8.41 22.66
N SER A 163 4.43 -7.67 22.81
CA SER A 163 5.45 -7.95 23.81
C SER A 163 5.61 -6.82 24.81
N THR A 164 6.01 -7.16 26.05
CA THR A 164 6.29 -6.18 27.11
C THR A 164 7.50 -5.29 26.83
N GLN A 165 8.21 -5.50 25.72
CA GLN A 165 9.39 -4.73 25.32
C GLN A 165 9.02 -3.42 24.62
N PHE A 166 7.79 -3.28 24.11
CA PHE A 166 7.34 -2.10 23.38
C PHE A 166 6.36 -1.28 24.23
N PRO A 167 6.73 -0.05 24.60
CA PRO A 167 5.83 0.80 25.38
C PRO A 167 4.63 1.21 24.51
N THR A 168 3.44 1.25 25.13
CA THR A 168 2.27 1.84 24.49
C THR A 168 2.53 3.32 24.21
N SER A 169 2.30 3.75 22.98
CA SER A 169 2.57 5.12 22.52
C SER A 169 1.43 5.63 21.65
N THR A 170 1.17 6.93 21.69
CA THR A 170 0.12 7.57 20.88
C THR A 170 0.75 8.61 19.97
N PHE A 171 0.54 8.46 18.67
CA PHE A 171 1.09 9.34 17.63
C PHE A 171 0.26 9.30 16.34
N ALA A 172 0.51 10.25 15.45
CA ALA A 172 -0.10 10.25 14.12
C ALA A 172 0.55 9.20 13.21
N ILE A 173 -0.28 8.43 12.53
CA ILE A 173 0.17 7.39 11.58
C ILE A 173 0.36 8.03 10.21
N ASN A 174 1.40 8.85 10.11
CA ASN A 174 1.80 9.49 8.87
C ASN A 174 3.33 9.60 8.80
N ILE A 175 3.83 9.74 7.57
CA ILE A 175 5.24 10.02 7.30
C ILE A 175 5.36 11.02 6.16
N LYS A 176 6.38 11.86 6.25
CA LYS A 176 6.83 12.72 5.17
C LYS A 176 8.22 12.27 4.74
N LEU A 177 8.30 11.72 3.54
CA LEU A 177 9.55 11.41 2.85
C LEU A 177 9.97 12.59 1.99
N THR A 178 11.25 12.91 2.00
CA THR A 178 11.81 14.00 1.19
C THR A 178 13.07 13.54 0.50
N GLU A 179 13.03 13.45 -0.84
CA GLU A 179 14.12 12.94 -1.64
C GLU A 179 14.46 13.85 -2.83
N THR A 180 15.75 14.01 -3.10
CA THR A 180 16.25 14.68 -4.31
C THR A 180 16.63 13.71 -5.42
N GLY A 181 16.60 12.41 -5.12
CA GLY A 181 17.05 11.35 -6.02
C GLY A 181 17.03 9.98 -5.33
N TYR A 182 17.83 9.08 -5.82
CA TYR A 182 17.89 7.69 -5.39
C TYR A 182 19.34 7.19 -5.30
N TRP A 183 19.53 6.11 -4.56
CA TRP A 183 20.82 5.46 -4.45
C TRP A 183 21.00 4.42 -5.57
N SER A 184 22.20 4.36 -6.15
CA SER A 184 22.53 3.48 -7.28
C SER A 184 23.91 2.88 -7.09
N GLY A 185 24.06 1.65 -7.54
CA GLY A 185 25.30 0.87 -7.40
C GLY A 185 25.09 -0.37 -6.55
N SER A 186 26.19 -1.00 -6.17
CA SER A 186 26.21 -2.14 -5.24
C SER A 186 27.25 -1.88 -4.16
N ALA A 187 26.99 -2.39 -2.96
CA ALA A 187 27.92 -2.25 -1.85
C ALA A 187 29.33 -2.78 -2.21
N PRO A 188 30.42 -2.07 -1.85
CA PRO A 188 30.46 -0.83 -1.07
C PRO A 188 30.35 0.47 -1.90
N ASN A 189 30.14 0.39 -3.22
CA ASN A 189 30.22 1.53 -4.15
C ASN A 189 28.82 2.08 -4.49
N VAL A 190 28.03 2.41 -3.48
CA VAL A 190 26.70 3.02 -3.63
C VAL A 190 26.85 4.55 -3.71
N THR A 191 26.16 5.18 -4.65
CA THR A 191 26.19 6.65 -4.84
C THR A 191 24.78 7.19 -4.99
N LYS A 192 24.50 8.36 -4.38
CA LYS A 192 23.22 9.06 -4.57
C LYS A 192 23.22 9.78 -5.91
N ARG A 193 22.17 9.58 -6.70
CA ARG A 193 21.92 10.24 -8.00
C ARG A 193 20.66 11.06 -7.89
N ASN A 194 20.62 12.23 -8.53
CA ASN A 194 19.39 12.99 -8.68
C ASN A 194 18.39 12.23 -9.56
N PHE A 195 17.11 12.50 -9.39
CA PHE A 195 16.10 12.08 -10.36
C PHE A 195 16.42 12.73 -11.71
N GLU A 196 16.59 11.90 -12.74
CA GLU A 196 16.87 12.33 -14.11
C GLU A 196 15.58 12.77 -14.81
N PRO A 197 15.63 13.55 -15.92
CA PRO A 197 14.44 13.87 -16.69
C PRO A 197 13.67 12.63 -17.12
N GLY A 198 12.37 12.60 -16.85
CA GLY A 198 11.51 11.43 -17.11
C GLY A 198 10.26 11.41 -16.25
N VAL A 199 9.46 10.38 -16.43
CA VAL A 199 8.26 10.11 -15.63
C VAL A 199 8.63 9.16 -14.50
N TYR A 200 8.04 9.40 -13.34
CA TYR A 200 8.19 8.56 -12.14
C TYR A 200 6.84 8.24 -11.55
N THR A 201 6.75 7.08 -10.95
CA THR A 201 5.57 6.62 -10.23
C THR A 201 5.88 6.53 -8.75
N ILE A 202 5.05 7.16 -7.91
CA ILE A 202 5.04 7.00 -6.46
C ILE A 202 3.92 6.01 -6.14
N VAL A 203 4.23 4.99 -5.36
CA VAL A 203 3.25 4.03 -4.86
C VAL A 203 3.30 4.06 -3.34
N GLY A 204 2.16 4.29 -2.72
CA GLY A 204 1.98 4.13 -1.28
C GLY A 204 0.97 3.03 -1.02
N GLY A 205 1.25 2.18 -0.07
CA GLY A 205 0.36 1.08 0.32
C GLY A 205 0.31 0.90 1.83
N ASP A 206 -0.76 0.30 2.32
CA ASP A 206 -0.87 -0.14 3.70
C ASP A 206 -0.80 -1.68 3.79
N GLU A 207 -0.58 -2.17 5.00
CA GLU A 207 -0.51 -3.61 5.28
C GLU A 207 -1.85 -4.33 5.01
N TRP A 208 -2.95 -3.60 4.97
CA TRP A 208 -4.29 -4.15 4.77
C TRP A 208 -4.76 -4.13 3.32
N GLY A 209 -3.87 -3.80 2.37
CA GLY A 209 -4.08 -3.91 0.93
C GLY A 209 -4.63 -2.66 0.26
N ALA A 210 -4.73 -1.52 0.95
CA ALA A 210 -5.00 -0.25 0.28
C ALA A 210 -3.75 0.19 -0.50
N LEU A 211 -3.94 0.73 -1.71
CA LEU A 211 -2.88 1.13 -2.62
C LEU A 211 -3.23 2.43 -3.31
N VAL A 212 -2.33 3.41 -3.25
CA VAL A 212 -2.44 4.69 -3.97
C VAL A 212 -1.25 4.85 -4.89
N VAL A 213 -1.50 5.23 -6.13
CA VAL A 213 -0.48 5.47 -7.16
C VAL A 213 -0.57 6.92 -7.63
N LEU A 214 0.54 7.62 -7.63
CA LEU A 214 0.70 8.97 -8.16
C LEU A 214 1.83 9.00 -9.19
N HIS A 215 1.82 10.02 -10.07
CA HIS A 215 2.90 10.24 -11.01
C HIS A 215 3.49 11.63 -10.85
N PHE A 216 4.79 11.75 -11.08
CA PHE A 216 5.46 13.04 -11.25
C PHE A 216 6.40 12.99 -12.44
N THR A 217 6.74 14.17 -12.96
CA THR A 217 7.67 14.31 -14.09
C THR A 217 8.84 15.18 -13.67
N VAL A 218 10.05 14.75 -14.02
CA VAL A 218 11.25 15.59 -13.94
C VAL A 218 11.55 16.13 -15.32
N THR A 219 11.64 17.46 -15.45
CA THR A 219 11.89 18.17 -16.71
C THR A 219 13.23 18.90 -16.66
N ASN A 220 13.86 19.08 -17.82
CA ASN A 220 15.09 19.87 -17.95
C ASN A 220 14.89 21.34 -17.58
#